data_19ef57dfb5cd04c7ce61d407ff458a8c
#
_entry.id   19ef57dfb5cd04c7ce61d407ff458a8c
#
_cell.length_a   1.000
_cell.length_b   1.000
_cell.length_c   1.000
_cell.angle_alpha   90.00
_cell.angle_beta   90.00
_cell.angle_gamma   90.00
#
_symmetry.space_group_name_H-M   'P 1'
#
loop_
_entity.id
_entity.type
_entity.pdbx_description
1 polymer ?
#
loop_
_entity_poly.entity_id
_entity_poly.type
_entity_poly.pdbx_seq_one_letter_code
_entity_poly.pdbx_strand_id
1 'polypeptide(L)'
;TREPLRFQPNEDNPTFFNWMVKLSAKEKLSNAFDVGENYPWGPGDVARYDTMHTFILSAAMDAYLKTKQGPDADIWQMVQEEVLEPIGAFHVPIMRTVESEGGRGLPIMGFGLYLRIDDVAKIAALLHDGGKFEDQQLLHSGKLAEALYQTDLRGLPTGGLGQDHEYHLSFWMKPFNDNRGCKTWLPKMVGYGGNIVMILPNRVTAFRFADNDQYSAHDLALAAHEIRPFCPQ
;
A
#
# COMPACT_ATOMS: atom_id res chain seq x y z
N THR A 1 -29.21 -9.90 -1.60
CA THR A 1 -27.88 -10.02 -0.99
C THR A 1 -26.87 -10.05 -2.12
N ARG A 2 -26.12 -8.97 -2.31
CA ARG A 2 -25.03 -8.92 -3.28
C ARG A 2 -23.88 -9.76 -2.73
N GLU A 3 -23.22 -10.54 -3.57
CA GLU A 3 -22.02 -11.25 -3.15
C GLU A 3 -20.92 -10.26 -2.77
N PRO A 4 -20.15 -10.54 -1.71
CA PRO A 4 -19.03 -9.65 -1.34
C PRO A 4 -18.07 -9.51 -2.51
N LEU A 5 -17.67 -8.26 -2.79
CA LEU A 5 -16.65 -7.96 -3.79
C LEU A 5 -15.40 -8.76 -3.44
N ARG A 6 -15.18 -9.85 -4.15
CA ARG A 6 -13.90 -10.55 -4.09
C ARG A 6 -12.89 -9.68 -4.82
N PHE A 7 -11.79 -9.35 -4.19
CA PHE A 7 -10.63 -8.88 -4.91
C PHE A 7 -10.21 -10.00 -5.86
N GLN A 8 -10.68 -9.91 -7.07
CA GLN A 8 -10.11 -10.65 -8.17
C GLN A 8 -9.24 -9.65 -8.91
N PRO A 9 -7.95 -9.90 -9.02
CA PRO A 9 -7.06 -9.03 -9.80
C PRO A 9 -7.30 -9.13 -11.29
N ASN A 10 -8.40 -9.68 -11.73
CA ASN A 10 -8.72 -9.80 -13.13
C ASN A 10 -9.73 -8.75 -13.56
N GLU A 11 -9.50 -8.34 -14.76
CA GLU A 11 -10.24 -7.45 -15.64
C GLU A 11 -11.75 -7.75 -15.71
N ASP A 12 -12.21 -8.87 -15.17
CA ASP A 12 -13.58 -9.36 -15.25
C ASP A 12 -14.51 -8.89 -14.11
N ASN A 13 -14.05 -8.01 -13.20
CA ASN A 13 -14.94 -7.41 -12.23
C ASN A 13 -15.60 -6.15 -12.80
N PRO A 14 -16.86 -6.22 -13.29
CA PRO A 14 -17.50 -5.08 -13.93
C PRO A 14 -17.63 -3.86 -13.02
N THR A 15 -17.67 -4.06 -11.72
CA THR A 15 -17.77 -3.00 -10.72
C THR A 15 -16.46 -2.22 -10.62
N PHE A 16 -15.34 -2.92 -10.52
CA PHE A 16 -14.02 -2.29 -10.52
C PHE A 16 -13.74 -1.59 -11.86
N PHE A 17 -14.07 -2.23 -12.98
CA PHE A 17 -13.91 -1.63 -14.31
C PHE A 17 -14.74 -0.35 -14.46
N ASN A 18 -16.00 -0.37 -14.03
CA ASN A 18 -16.86 0.81 -14.04
C ASN A 18 -16.28 1.96 -13.20
N TRP A 19 -15.67 1.66 -12.06
CA TRP A 19 -14.99 2.66 -11.25
C TRP A 19 -13.73 3.19 -11.94
N MET A 20 -12.94 2.31 -12.56
CA MET A 20 -11.70 2.68 -13.24
C MET A 20 -11.93 3.69 -14.37
N VAL A 21 -12.98 3.55 -15.14
CA VAL A 21 -13.29 4.42 -16.28
C VAL A 21 -13.89 5.77 -15.87
N LYS A 22 -14.27 5.98 -14.62
CA LYS A 22 -14.68 7.31 -14.13
C LYS A 22 -13.48 8.24 -14.14
N LEU A 23 -13.67 9.47 -14.59
CA LEU A 23 -12.58 10.43 -14.75
C LEU A 23 -12.42 11.34 -13.54
N SER A 24 -13.51 11.97 -13.11
CA SER A 24 -13.47 12.96 -12.02
C SER A 24 -13.49 12.33 -10.63
N ALA A 25 -12.97 13.06 -9.66
CA ALA A 25 -13.01 12.65 -8.25
C ALA A 25 -14.45 12.42 -7.77
N LYS A 26 -15.36 13.30 -8.15
CA LYS A 26 -16.79 13.20 -7.78
C LYS A 26 -17.41 11.90 -8.30
N GLU A 27 -17.19 11.57 -9.57
CA GLU A 27 -17.73 10.33 -10.17
C GLU A 27 -17.13 9.10 -9.53
N LYS A 28 -15.80 9.10 -9.29
CA LYS A 28 -15.12 7.98 -8.62
C LYS A 28 -15.64 7.78 -7.20
N LEU A 29 -15.81 8.84 -6.43
CA LEU A 29 -16.35 8.76 -5.05
C LEU A 29 -17.79 8.27 -5.04
N SER A 30 -18.67 8.86 -5.87
CA SER A 30 -20.06 8.41 -5.96
C SER A 30 -20.13 6.93 -6.32
N ASN A 31 -19.42 6.52 -7.38
CA ASN A 31 -19.42 5.12 -7.79
C ASN A 31 -18.86 4.19 -6.71
N ALA A 32 -17.81 4.59 -5.98
CA ALA A 32 -17.25 3.78 -4.90
C ALA A 32 -18.24 3.57 -3.75
N PHE A 33 -19.06 4.56 -3.41
CA PHE A 33 -20.11 4.42 -2.40
C PHE A 33 -21.32 3.65 -2.90
N ASP A 34 -21.69 3.80 -4.18
CA ASP A 34 -22.80 3.07 -4.79
C ASP A 34 -22.54 1.56 -4.89
N VAL A 35 -21.28 1.18 -5.07
CA VAL A 35 -20.87 -0.22 -5.17
C VAL A 35 -20.32 -0.79 -3.87
N GLY A 36 -20.16 0.06 -2.86
CA GLY A 36 -19.77 -0.34 -1.52
C GLY A 36 -20.76 -1.34 -0.94
N GLU A 37 -20.29 -2.53 -0.56
CA GLU A 37 -21.14 -3.61 -0.09
C GLU A 37 -21.18 -3.66 1.42
N ASN A 38 -22.33 -4.07 1.94
CA ASN A 38 -22.44 -4.50 3.33
C ASN A 38 -21.86 -5.90 3.46
N TYR A 39 -20.74 -6.02 4.13
CA TYR A 39 -20.13 -7.30 4.44
C TYR A 39 -20.86 -7.97 5.62
N PRO A 40 -20.84 -9.32 5.70
CA PRO A 40 -21.48 -10.05 6.79
C PRO A 40 -20.75 -9.93 8.14
N TRP A 41 -19.56 -9.32 8.15
CA TRP A 41 -18.75 -9.06 9.34
C TRP A 41 -18.70 -7.57 9.67
N GLY A 42 -18.44 -7.27 10.94
CA GLY A 42 -18.32 -5.90 11.42
C GLY A 42 -16.98 -5.24 11.10
N PRO A 43 -16.86 -3.93 11.34
CA PRO A 43 -15.58 -3.23 11.30
C PRO A 43 -14.59 -3.84 12.30
N GLY A 44 -13.39 -4.16 11.84
CA GLY A 44 -12.33 -4.72 12.67
C GLY A 44 -12.23 -6.24 12.67
N ASP A 45 -13.14 -6.97 12.02
CA ASP A 45 -13.14 -8.43 11.99
C ASP A 45 -12.28 -8.98 10.84
N VAL A 46 -12.40 -8.40 9.64
CA VAL A 46 -11.72 -8.84 8.43
C VAL A 46 -11.21 -7.63 7.66
N ALA A 47 -9.97 -7.67 7.21
CA ALA A 47 -9.44 -6.70 6.27
C ALA A 47 -9.95 -7.02 4.86
N ARG A 48 -10.63 -6.07 4.26
CA ARG A 48 -11.03 -6.13 2.86
C ARG A 48 -10.28 -5.05 2.10
N TYR A 49 -9.38 -5.47 1.23
CA TYR A 49 -8.66 -4.55 0.36
C TYR A 49 -9.41 -4.35 -0.95
N ASP A 50 -9.56 -3.09 -1.32
CA ASP A 50 -9.95 -2.67 -2.66
C ASP A 50 -9.27 -1.33 -2.99
N THR A 51 -8.94 -1.13 -4.26
CA THR A 51 -8.34 0.12 -4.74
C THR A 51 -9.24 1.34 -4.48
N MET A 52 -10.56 1.15 -4.53
CA MET A 52 -11.54 2.21 -4.22
C MET A 52 -11.41 2.68 -2.78
N HIS A 53 -11.11 1.80 -1.82
CA HIS A 53 -10.92 2.18 -0.42
C HIS A 53 -9.71 3.11 -0.25
N THR A 54 -8.62 2.82 -0.95
CA THR A 54 -7.42 3.68 -0.92
C THR A 54 -7.71 5.04 -1.56
N PHE A 55 -8.52 5.07 -2.61
CA PHE A 55 -8.94 6.33 -3.23
C PHE A 55 -9.85 7.16 -2.30
N ILE A 56 -10.81 6.53 -1.60
CA ILE A 56 -11.65 7.20 -0.59
C ILE A 56 -10.76 7.79 0.52
N LEU A 57 -9.76 7.03 0.98
CA LEU A 57 -8.81 7.52 1.97
C LEU A 57 -8.01 8.72 1.44
N SER A 58 -7.53 8.67 0.20
CA SER A 58 -6.84 9.79 -0.45
C SER A 58 -7.72 11.05 -0.47
N ALA A 59 -8.98 10.91 -0.86
CA ALA A 59 -9.94 12.01 -0.88
C ALA A 59 -10.18 12.60 0.52
N ALA A 60 -10.33 11.75 1.53
CA ALA A 60 -10.54 12.18 2.90
C ALA A 60 -9.32 12.91 3.47
N MET A 61 -8.11 12.39 3.20
CA MET A 61 -6.86 13.01 3.63
C MET A 61 -6.62 14.35 2.93
N ASP A 62 -6.87 14.44 1.63
CA ASP A 62 -6.75 15.69 0.87
C ASP A 62 -7.73 16.75 1.37
N ALA A 63 -9.00 16.36 1.60
CA ALA A 63 -10.01 17.24 2.18
C ALA A 63 -9.61 17.71 3.58
N TYR A 64 -9.11 16.82 4.42
CA TYR A 64 -8.61 17.18 5.76
C TYR A 64 -7.43 18.16 5.67
N LEU A 65 -6.46 17.91 4.80
CA LEU A 65 -5.31 18.78 4.61
C LEU A 65 -5.75 20.19 4.21
N LYS A 66 -6.71 20.30 3.29
CA LYS A 66 -7.30 21.59 2.88
C LYS A 66 -7.94 22.36 4.04
N THR A 67 -8.49 21.69 5.04
CA THR A 67 -9.00 22.37 6.25
C THR A 67 -7.88 22.98 7.11
N LYS A 68 -6.65 22.50 6.97
CA LYS A 68 -5.50 22.93 7.77
C LYS A 68 -4.60 23.94 7.06
N GLN A 69 -4.42 23.75 5.75
CA GLN A 69 -3.44 24.50 4.97
C GLN A 69 -4.07 25.40 3.89
N GLY A 70 -5.40 25.37 3.75
CA GLY A 70 -6.13 26.16 2.76
C GLY A 70 -6.55 25.37 1.52
N PRO A 71 -7.40 25.96 0.65
CA PRO A 71 -8.04 25.25 -0.46
C PRO A 71 -7.09 24.73 -1.53
N ASP A 72 -5.91 25.34 -1.66
CA ASP A 72 -4.90 24.97 -2.64
C ASP A 72 -3.98 23.81 -2.19
N ALA A 73 -4.11 23.37 -0.93
CA ALA A 73 -3.33 22.26 -0.42
C ALA A 73 -3.61 20.96 -1.19
N ASP A 74 -2.58 20.16 -1.33
CA ASP A 74 -2.60 18.91 -2.11
C ASP A 74 -1.84 17.83 -1.36
N ILE A 75 -2.51 16.72 -1.08
CA ILE A 75 -1.94 15.63 -0.28
C ILE A 75 -0.69 15.00 -0.94
N TRP A 76 -0.65 14.90 -2.27
CA TRP A 76 0.52 14.35 -2.94
C TRP A 76 1.70 15.31 -2.94
N GLN A 77 1.43 16.60 -3.09
CA GLN A 77 2.46 17.62 -2.98
C GLN A 77 3.11 17.58 -1.58
N MET A 78 2.30 17.47 -0.52
CA MET A 78 2.81 17.29 0.84
C MET A 78 3.71 16.04 0.96
N VAL A 79 3.27 14.89 0.40
CA VAL A 79 4.11 13.67 0.41
C VAL A 79 5.41 13.85 -0.35
N GLN A 80 5.39 14.56 -1.48
CA GLN A 80 6.59 14.87 -2.25
C GLN A 80 7.55 15.75 -1.45
N GLU A 81 7.09 16.86 -0.94
CA GLU A 81 7.92 17.86 -0.26
C GLU A 81 8.42 17.40 1.11
N GLU A 82 7.57 16.69 1.88
CA GLU A 82 7.91 16.34 3.26
C GLU A 82 8.54 14.93 3.40
N VAL A 83 8.40 14.05 2.39
CA VAL A 83 8.89 12.67 2.49
C VAL A 83 9.83 12.30 1.34
N LEU A 84 9.42 12.52 0.08
CA LEU A 84 10.16 12.00 -1.06
C LEU A 84 11.37 12.87 -1.43
N GLU A 85 11.22 14.19 -1.48
CA GLU A 85 12.31 15.10 -1.80
C GLU A 85 13.46 15.04 -0.77
N PRO A 86 13.20 15.02 0.55
CA PRO A 86 14.26 14.87 1.54
C PRO A 86 15.15 13.64 1.32
N ILE A 87 14.58 12.52 0.86
CA ILE A 87 15.35 11.30 0.57
C ILE A 87 15.90 11.26 -0.86
N GLY A 88 15.77 12.33 -1.62
CA GLY A 88 16.30 12.45 -2.98
C GLY A 88 15.44 11.77 -4.06
N ALA A 89 14.16 11.52 -3.82
CA ALA A 89 13.20 11.00 -4.80
C ALA A 89 12.38 12.16 -5.40
N PHE A 90 13.00 12.96 -6.29
CA PHE A 90 12.47 14.24 -6.75
C PHE A 90 11.37 14.17 -7.81
N HIS A 91 11.25 13.07 -8.54
CA HIS A 91 10.34 12.98 -9.68
C HIS A 91 9.53 11.67 -9.61
N VAL A 92 8.63 11.61 -8.67
CA VAL A 92 7.75 10.47 -8.51
C VAL A 92 6.34 10.85 -8.98
N PRO A 93 5.99 10.59 -10.25
CA PRO A 93 4.66 10.92 -10.74
C PRO A 93 3.60 9.98 -10.19
N ILE A 94 2.41 10.54 -9.96
CA ILE A 94 1.22 9.79 -9.57
C ILE A 94 0.06 10.11 -10.51
N MET A 95 -0.76 9.11 -10.79
CA MET A 95 -2.00 9.34 -11.54
C MET A 95 -3.00 10.15 -10.71
N ARG A 96 -3.72 11.02 -11.42
CA ARG A 96 -4.75 11.88 -10.84
C ARG A 96 -6.07 11.73 -11.56
N THR A 97 -7.15 12.09 -10.92
CA THR A 97 -8.44 12.30 -11.58
C THR A 97 -8.35 13.46 -12.58
N VAL A 98 -9.25 13.46 -13.54
CA VAL A 98 -9.38 14.51 -14.56
C VAL A 98 -10.64 15.31 -14.25
N GLU A 99 -10.47 16.58 -13.91
CA GLU A 99 -11.59 17.44 -13.58
C GLU A 99 -12.05 18.26 -14.81
N SER A 100 -13.36 18.39 -14.96
CA SER A 100 -13.98 19.02 -16.15
C SER A 100 -13.61 20.49 -16.37
N GLU A 101 -13.23 21.18 -15.30
CA GLU A 101 -12.90 22.62 -15.34
C GLU A 101 -11.40 22.89 -15.41
N GLY A 102 -10.59 21.85 -15.70
CA GLY A 102 -9.14 22.00 -15.77
C GLY A 102 -8.45 22.20 -14.42
N GLY A 103 -9.16 21.97 -13.31
CA GLY A 103 -8.62 22.00 -11.96
C GLY A 103 -7.63 20.84 -11.72
N ARG A 104 -6.82 20.99 -10.67
CA ARG A 104 -5.92 19.92 -10.25
C ARG A 104 -6.74 18.71 -9.77
N GLY A 105 -6.56 17.57 -10.43
CA GLY A 105 -7.21 16.32 -10.05
C GLY A 105 -6.69 15.74 -8.73
N LEU A 106 -7.54 14.95 -8.07
CA LEU A 106 -7.19 14.24 -6.84
C LEU A 106 -6.22 13.09 -7.15
N PRO A 107 -5.14 12.90 -6.37
CA PRO A 107 -4.23 11.78 -6.58
C PRO A 107 -4.93 10.44 -6.32
N ILE A 108 -4.69 9.47 -7.20
CA ILE A 108 -5.23 8.11 -7.08
C ILE A 108 -4.20 7.27 -6.33
N MET A 109 -4.21 7.29 -5.01
CA MET A 109 -3.16 6.63 -4.21
C MET A 109 -3.25 5.10 -4.20
N GLY A 110 -4.28 4.51 -4.79
CA GLY A 110 -4.46 3.07 -4.91
C GLY A 110 -3.66 2.42 -6.04
N PHE A 111 -3.26 3.20 -7.06
CA PHE A 111 -2.43 2.78 -8.19
C PHE A 111 -1.88 4.00 -8.93
N GLY A 112 -1.06 3.74 -9.96
CA GLY A 112 -0.54 4.81 -10.82
C GLY A 112 0.62 5.58 -10.22
N LEU A 113 1.34 4.98 -9.29
CA LEU A 113 2.61 5.46 -8.79
C LEU A 113 3.73 4.89 -9.66
N TYR A 114 4.56 5.75 -10.23
CA TYR A 114 5.63 5.37 -11.16
C TYR A 114 7.00 5.60 -10.51
N LEU A 115 7.50 4.57 -9.85
CA LEU A 115 8.81 4.58 -9.18
C LEU A 115 9.90 3.99 -10.08
N ARG A 116 11.08 4.57 -10.03
CA ARG A 116 12.31 3.93 -10.50
C ARG A 116 12.89 3.04 -9.41
N ILE A 117 13.75 2.10 -9.79
CA ILE A 117 14.43 1.20 -8.83
C ILE A 117 15.15 1.98 -7.73
N ASP A 118 15.81 3.08 -8.09
CA ASP A 118 16.49 3.94 -7.14
C ASP A 118 15.54 4.59 -6.12
N ASP A 119 14.36 5.03 -6.57
CA ASP A 119 13.33 5.59 -5.67
C ASP A 119 12.82 4.52 -4.69
N VAL A 120 12.60 3.28 -5.17
CA VAL A 120 12.22 2.16 -4.31
C VAL A 120 13.29 1.87 -3.26
N ALA A 121 14.57 1.90 -3.64
CA ALA A 121 15.67 1.69 -2.70
C ALA A 121 15.74 2.77 -1.62
N LYS A 122 15.53 4.04 -1.99
CA LYS A 122 15.50 5.18 -1.05
C LYS A 122 14.32 5.08 -0.08
N ILE A 123 13.13 4.79 -0.59
CA ILE A 123 11.95 4.59 0.25
C ILE A 123 12.16 3.39 1.20
N ALA A 124 12.70 2.30 0.70
CA ALA A 124 12.98 1.12 1.51
C ALA A 124 14.01 1.41 2.62
N ALA A 125 15.06 2.17 2.32
CA ALA A 125 16.03 2.63 3.31
C ALA A 125 15.36 3.46 4.40
N LEU A 126 14.52 4.43 4.03
CA LEU A 126 13.73 5.23 4.98
C LEU A 126 12.87 4.32 5.90
N LEU A 127 12.19 3.32 5.33
CA LEU A 127 11.37 2.40 6.11
C LEU A 127 12.21 1.54 7.07
N HIS A 128 13.38 1.06 6.62
CA HIS A 128 14.31 0.30 7.47
C HIS A 128 14.92 1.13 8.61
N ASP A 129 15.03 2.43 8.43
CA ASP A 129 15.57 3.36 9.42
C ASP A 129 14.47 3.97 10.31
N GLY A 130 13.30 3.33 10.38
CA GLY A 130 12.20 3.73 11.25
C GLY A 130 11.57 5.06 10.83
N GLY A 131 11.64 5.40 9.55
CA GLY A 131 11.14 6.66 9.01
C GLY A 131 12.03 7.85 9.26
N LYS A 132 13.28 7.62 9.64
CA LYS A 132 14.29 8.65 9.87
C LYS A 132 15.22 8.76 8.65
N PHE A 133 15.51 9.97 8.23
CA PHE A 133 16.53 10.28 7.24
C PHE A 133 17.47 11.34 7.78
N GLU A 134 18.76 11.06 7.81
CA GLU A 134 19.75 11.87 8.53
C GLU A 134 19.31 12.17 9.97
N ASP A 135 19.12 13.43 10.32
CA ASP A 135 18.67 13.84 11.67
C ASP A 135 17.15 14.12 11.74
N GLN A 136 16.42 13.95 10.64
CA GLN A 136 15.00 14.27 10.55
C GLN A 136 14.12 13.01 10.64
N GLN A 137 13.10 13.06 11.47
CA GLN A 137 12.03 12.04 11.52
C GLN A 137 10.94 12.41 10.51
N LEU A 138 10.97 11.80 9.33
CA LEU A 138 10.01 12.07 8.24
C LEU A 138 8.70 11.30 8.39
N LEU A 139 8.75 10.08 8.92
CA LEU A 139 7.57 9.25 9.18
C LEU A 139 7.44 8.98 10.68
N HIS A 140 6.21 8.85 11.15
CA HIS A 140 5.95 8.55 12.56
C HIS A 140 6.49 7.15 12.92
N SER A 141 7.58 7.08 13.68
CA SER A 141 8.32 5.84 13.97
C SER A 141 7.46 4.75 14.60
N GLY A 142 6.59 5.10 15.58
CA GLY A 142 5.71 4.15 16.24
C GLY A 142 4.67 3.54 15.28
N LYS A 143 4.10 4.33 14.38
CA LYS A 143 3.16 3.83 13.37
C LYS A 143 3.85 2.99 12.30
N LEU A 144 5.07 3.34 11.95
CA LEU A 144 5.87 2.54 11.03
C LEU A 144 6.27 1.20 11.66
N ALA A 145 6.70 1.19 12.92
CA ALA A 145 6.99 -0.05 13.65
C ALA A 145 5.77 -0.97 13.74
N GLU A 146 4.58 -0.40 13.98
CA GLU A 146 3.31 -1.12 13.94
C GLU A 146 3.04 -1.70 12.53
N ALA A 147 3.18 -0.89 11.49
CA ALA A 147 2.96 -1.31 10.09
C ALA A 147 3.90 -2.43 9.64
N LEU A 148 5.13 -2.48 10.19
CA LEU A 148 6.13 -3.50 9.86
C LEU A 148 6.16 -4.68 10.84
N TYR A 149 5.15 -4.82 11.71
CA TYR A 149 5.06 -5.89 12.72
C TYR A 149 6.25 -5.94 13.69
N GLN A 150 6.81 -4.81 14.01
CA GLN A 150 7.85 -4.64 15.03
C GLN A 150 7.27 -4.37 16.44
N THR A 151 5.95 -4.49 16.59
CA THR A 151 5.19 -4.38 17.84
C THR A 151 4.31 -5.62 18.01
N ASP A 152 3.57 -5.71 19.14
CA ASP A 152 2.61 -6.79 19.38
C ASP A 152 1.27 -6.60 18.65
N LEU A 153 1.05 -5.43 18.06
CA LEU A 153 -0.16 -5.17 17.28
C LEU A 153 -0.13 -5.99 15.99
N ARG A 154 -1.27 -6.55 15.64
CA ARG A 154 -1.46 -7.38 14.45
C ARG A 154 -2.53 -6.79 13.56
N GLY A 155 -2.45 -7.13 12.27
CA GLY A 155 -3.46 -6.81 11.28
C GLY A 155 -4.66 -7.71 11.37
N LEU A 156 -5.60 -7.48 10.48
CA LEU A 156 -6.80 -8.28 10.34
C LEU A 156 -6.60 -9.36 9.29
N PRO A 157 -7.23 -10.55 9.46
CA PRO A 157 -7.21 -11.58 8.45
C PRO A 157 -7.87 -11.10 7.16
N THR A 158 -7.35 -11.51 6.02
CA THR A 158 -7.80 -11.04 4.70
C THR A 158 -8.92 -11.89 4.08
N GLY A 159 -9.60 -12.70 4.84
CA GLY A 159 -10.88 -13.36 4.54
C GLY A 159 -11.12 -13.93 3.13
N GLY A 160 -10.10 -14.29 2.36
CA GLY A 160 -10.30 -14.82 1.01
C GLY A 160 -9.10 -14.73 0.07
N LEU A 161 -8.06 -14.01 0.47
CA LEU A 161 -6.80 -13.93 -0.30
C LEU A 161 -5.70 -14.81 0.31
N GLY A 162 -6.08 -16.00 0.78
CA GLY A 162 -5.22 -16.92 1.52
C GLY A 162 -5.42 -16.76 3.03
N GLN A 163 -5.74 -17.86 3.72
CA GLN A 163 -6.04 -17.86 5.16
C GLN A 163 -4.85 -17.44 6.03
N ASP A 164 -3.66 -17.36 5.44
CA ASP A 164 -2.40 -17.11 6.15
C ASP A 164 -1.93 -15.65 6.06
N HIS A 165 -2.74 -14.76 5.49
CA HIS A 165 -2.35 -13.37 5.32
C HIS A 165 -3.18 -12.46 6.21
N GLU A 166 -2.49 -11.53 6.83
CA GLU A 166 -3.09 -10.37 7.49
C GLU A 166 -2.79 -9.11 6.66
N TYR A 167 -3.61 -8.08 6.86
CA TYR A 167 -3.40 -6.76 6.25
C TYR A 167 -3.40 -5.70 7.33
N HIS A 168 -2.37 -4.86 7.33
CA HIS A 168 -2.20 -3.83 8.33
C HIS A 168 -1.49 -2.60 7.78
N LEU A 169 -2.10 -1.43 7.94
CA LEU A 169 -1.53 -0.15 7.54
C LEU A 169 -0.88 -0.18 6.15
N SER A 170 -1.61 -0.71 5.17
CA SER A 170 -1.20 -0.85 3.75
C SER A 170 -0.16 -1.93 3.45
N PHE A 171 0.24 -2.73 4.42
CA PHE A 171 1.09 -3.89 4.20
C PHE A 171 0.31 -5.20 4.25
N TRP A 172 0.64 -6.08 3.32
CA TRP A 172 0.26 -7.48 3.36
C TRP A 172 1.28 -8.24 4.21
N MET A 173 0.81 -8.98 5.20
CA MET A 173 1.64 -9.74 6.10
C MET A 173 1.57 -11.22 5.78
N LYS A 174 2.73 -11.83 5.55
CA LYS A 174 2.85 -13.25 5.31
C LYS A 174 3.66 -13.92 6.41
N PRO A 175 3.15 -15.00 7.04
CA PRO A 175 3.96 -15.79 7.95
C PRO A 175 5.07 -16.50 7.17
N PHE A 176 6.26 -16.51 7.74
CA PHE A 176 7.42 -17.23 7.26
C PHE A 176 7.86 -18.26 8.27
N ASN A 177 8.21 -19.46 7.79
CA ASN A 177 8.77 -20.52 8.59
C ASN A 177 9.79 -21.28 7.71
N ASP A 178 11.04 -21.34 8.15
CA ASP A 178 12.11 -22.04 7.44
C ASP A 178 12.20 -23.53 7.78
N ASN A 179 11.26 -24.05 8.59
CA ASN A 179 11.27 -25.42 9.13
C ASN A 179 12.48 -25.78 10.00
N ARG A 180 13.35 -24.80 10.31
CA ARG A 180 14.51 -24.94 11.20
C ARG A 180 14.36 -24.17 12.51
N GLY A 181 13.18 -23.58 12.73
CA GLY A 181 12.83 -22.86 13.95
C GLY A 181 12.68 -21.35 13.77
N CYS A 182 13.05 -20.79 12.64
CA CYS A 182 12.79 -19.38 12.32
C CYS A 182 11.34 -19.17 11.93
N LYS A 183 10.59 -18.47 12.79
CA LYS A 183 9.21 -18.05 12.52
C LYS A 183 9.11 -16.54 12.64
N THR A 184 8.65 -15.88 11.59
CA THR A 184 8.47 -14.43 11.55
C THR A 184 7.38 -14.03 10.57
N TRP A 185 7.07 -12.75 10.54
CA TRP A 185 6.16 -12.16 9.57
C TRP A 185 6.93 -11.32 8.56
N LEU A 186 6.50 -11.37 7.32
CA LEU A 186 7.12 -10.66 6.21
C LEU A 186 6.18 -9.59 5.67
N PRO A 187 6.42 -8.31 5.99
CA PRO A 187 5.69 -7.19 5.41
C PRO A 187 6.00 -7.06 3.92
N LYS A 188 4.97 -6.98 3.11
CA LYS A 188 5.09 -6.78 1.66
C LYS A 188 4.05 -5.80 1.13
N MET A 189 4.44 -5.06 0.14
CA MET A 189 3.56 -4.28 -0.73
C MET A 189 3.35 -5.07 -2.02
N VAL A 190 2.12 -5.09 -2.51
CA VAL A 190 1.74 -5.85 -3.71
C VAL A 190 1.02 -4.91 -4.66
N GLY A 191 1.51 -4.82 -5.89
CA GLY A 191 0.93 -4.06 -6.96
C GLY A 191 0.42 -4.95 -8.10
N TYR A 192 -0.40 -4.37 -8.97
CA TYR A 192 -0.95 -5.03 -10.14
C TYR A 192 0.16 -5.63 -11.03
N GLY A 193 -0.14 -6.74 -11.70
CA GLY A 193 0.80 -7.43 -12.59
C GLY A 193 1.87 -8.26 -11.87
N GLY A 194 1.82 -8.37 -10.55
CA GLY A 194 2.80 -9.13 -9.77
C GLY A 194 3.99 -8.31 -9.27
N ASN A 195 3.85 -6.99 -9.20
CA ASN A 195 4.83 -6.11 -8.57
C ASN A 195 4.86 -6.35 -7.07
N ILE A 196 6.02 -6.61 -6.51
CA ILE A 196 6.21 -6.92 -5.09
C ILE A 196 7.40 -6.16 -4.56
N VAL A 197 7.23 -5.55 -3.38
CA VAL A 197 8.34 -5.02 -2.56
C VAL A 197 8.16 -5.55 -1.14
N MET A 198 9.23 -6.13 -0.57
CA MET A 198 9.24 -6.69 0.78
C MET A 198 10.25 -5.93 1.64
N ILE A 199 9.81 -5.46 2.78
CA ILE A 199 10.65 -4.83 3.81
C ILE A 199 10.95 -5.88 4.87
N LEU A 200 12.09 -6.56 4.75
CA LEU A 200 12.36 -7.79 5.49
C LEU A 200 13.02 -7.55 6.85
N PRO A 201 12.77 -8.41 7.86
CA PRO A 201 13.28 -8.23 9.22
C PRO A 201 14.81 -8.18 9.32
N ASN A 202 15.51 -8.80 8.36
CA ASN A 202 16.97 -8.80 8.27
C ASN A 202 17.57 -7.52 7.65
N ARG A 203 16.78 -6.47 7.47
CA ARG A 203 17.13 -5.21 6.79
C ARG A 203 17.49 -5.37 5.30
N VAL A 204 17.04 -6.45 4.68
CA VAL A 204 17.09 -6.63 3.23
C VAL A 204 15.76 -6.18 2.65
N THR A 205 15.81 -5.50 1.51
CA THR A 205 14.64 -5.25 0.67
C THR A 205 14.70 -6.19 -0.52
N ALA A 206 13.69 -7.01 -0.67
CA ALA A 206 13.52 -7.85 -1.86
C ALA A 206 12.39 -7.28 -2.70
N PHE A 207 12.60 -7.12 -4.00
CA PHE A 207 11.56 -6.61 -4.88
C PHE A 207 11.58 -7.30 -6.25
N ARG A 208 10.42 -7.31 -6.88
CA ARG A 208 10.23 -7.75 -8.26
C ARG A 208 9.24 -6.80 -8.92
N PHE A 209 9.60 -6.28 -10.09
CA PHE A 209 8.69 -5.62 -10.99
C PHE A 209 8.40 -6.56 -12.15
N ALA A 210 7.14 -6.86 -12.36
CA ALA A 210 6.68 -7.84 -13.34
C ALA A 210 5.29 -7.46 -13.86
N ASP A 211 4.95 -8.05 -15.00
CA ASP A 211 3.61 -8.01 -15.59
C ASP A 211 3.24 -9.44 -16.01
N ASN A 212 3.15 -10.32 -15.03
CA ASN A 212 2.94 -11.76 -15.23
C ASN A 212 1.98 -12.39 -14.22
N ASP A 213 1.29 -11.56 -13.42
CA ASP A 213 0.33 -11.97 -12.39
C ASP A 213 0.88 -12.95 -11.34
N GLN A 214 2.20 -13.00 -11.16
CA GLN A 214 2.84 -13.81 -10.14
C GLN A 214 2.88 -13.06 -8.81
N TYR A 215 1.93 -13.34 -7.94
CA TYR A 215 1.81 -12.68 -6.62
C TYR A 215 2.53 -13.44 -5.49
N SER A 216 3.09 -14.61 -5.77
CA SER A 216 3.93 -15.32 -4.80
C SER A 216 5.26 -14.60 -4.58
N ALA A 217 5.58 -14.38 -3.32
CA ALA A 217 6.85 -13.81 -2.87
C ALA A 217 7.73 -14.83 -2.12
N HIS A 218 7.37 -16.12 -2.19
CA HIS A 218 8.03 -17.16 -1.40
C HIS A 218 9.51 -17.29 -1.77
N ASP A 219 9.81 -17.38 -3.06
CA ASP A 219 11.19 -17.55 -3.54
C ASP A 219 12.05 -16.32 -3.25
N LEU A 220 11.47 -15.12 -3.35
CA LEU A 220 12.16 -13.89 -2.96
C LEU A 220 12.50 -13.89 -1.46
N ALA A 221 11.56 -14.34 -0.63
CA ALA A 221 11.77 -14.43 0.82
C ALA A 221 12.86 -15.47 1.15
N LEU A 222 12.84 -16.64 0.51
CA LEU A 222 13.86 -17.67 0.71
C LEU A 222 15.25 -17.16 0.30
N ALA A 223 15.40 -16.58 -0.87
CA ALA A 223 16.67 -16.03 -1.33
C ALA A 223 17.20 -14.93 -0.37
N ALA A 224 16.34 -14.05 0.11
CA ALA A 224 16.73 -13.03 1.07
C ALA A 224 17.12 -13.62 2.44
N HIS A 225 16.47 -14.70 2.86
CA HIS A 225 16.82 -15.43 4.08
C HIS A 225 18.17 -16.14 3.98
N GLU A 226 18.50 -16.69 2.80
CA GLU A 226 19.81 -17.28 2.52
C GLU A 226 20.94 -16.26 2.54
N ILE A 227 20.69 -15.04 2.03
CA ILE A 227 21.67 -13.94 2.10
C ILE A 227 21.95 -13.56 3.56
N ARG A 228 20.90 -13.43 4.35
CA ARG A 228 20.96 -13.10 5.76
C ARG A 228 19.71 -13.63 6.48
N PRO A 229 19.87 -14.54 7.48
CA PRO A 229 18.74 -15.10 8.20
C PRO A 229 17.83 -14.05 8.82
N PHE A 230 16.50 -14.26 8.77
CA PHE A 230 15.53 -13.36 9.36
C PHE A 230 15.52 -13.43 10.88
N CYS A 231 15.74 -14.61 11.43
CA CYS A 231 15.85 -14.81 12.87
C CYS A 231 17.33 -14.88 13.26
N PRO A 232 17.74 -14.22 14.34
CA PRO A 232 19.09 -14.40 14.88
C PRO A 232 19.30 -15.88 15.24
N GLN A 233 20.48 -16.40 14.92
CA GLN A 233 20.90 -17.73 15.39
C GLN A 233 21.34 -17.66 16.84
#